data_097d789ab5cad3a0fb6120630eda00d8
#
_entry.id   097d789ab5cad3a0fb6120630eda00d8
#
_cell.length_a   1.000
_cell.length_b   1.000
_cell.length_c   1.000
_cell.angle_alpha   90.00
_cell.angle_beta   90.00
_cell.angle_gamma   90.00
#
_symmetry.space_group_name_H-M   'P 1'
#
loop_
_entity.id
_entity.type
_entity.pdbx_description
1 polymer ?
#
loop_
_entity_poly.entity_id
_entity_poly.type
_entity_poly.pdbx_seq_one_letter_code
_entity_poly.pdbx_strand_id
1 'polypeptide(L)'
;MRRREFILALVGAAAAWPLAARAQQAGNPARIGIVAIGSASNTYDASLVEAFRAGIRQAGRDEASIDLVWTKNDSEYAQAISDLVQRGASILVTAGTGASLAAKRQTSAIPIVFVAAGDPIGVGLVESLSHPGGNATGFSVMLFDMTSKYVGLARELDQSQAMVYYLWYDNWALGENMFRATEQAAQSLHVELRSRGISEIAQANDSMAAMKASGAVTLIVQPSPFMYRYRTRLIDSATSLGLATIMPWPAAGRDGAVIGYGSDYAEMYRRAASYVDRILKGAKPADLPVQQPTKFKLVINLKTAKTLGLTVPLTLQASADEVIE
;
A
#
# COMPACT_ATOMS: atom_id res chain seq x y z
N MET A 1 54.38 32.33 27.29
CA MET A 1 52.95 32.04 27.42
C MET A 1 52.67 31.62 28.87
N ARG A 2 51.80 32.32 29.58
CA ARG A 2 51.47 32.00 30.99
C ARG A 2 50.50 30.83 31.03
N ARG A 3 50.69 29.89 31.95
CA ARG A 3 49.85 28.68 32.13
C ARG A 3 48.34 28.97 32.12
N ARG A 4 47.92 30.14 32.53
CA ARG A 4 46.52 30.59 32.52
C ARG A 4 45.93 30.78 31.13
N GLU A 5 46.72 31.27 30.18
CA GLU A 5 46.27 31.53 28.79
C GLU A 5 46.11 30.23 28.01
N PHE A 6 46.89 29.21 28.35
CA PHE A 6 46.76 27.88 27.74
C PHE A 6 45.52 27.11 28.21
N ILE A 7 45.16 27.28 29.49
CA ILE A 7 43.94 26.67 30.06
C ILE A 7 42.66 27.30 29.50
N LEU A 8 42.64 28.64 29.31
CA LEU A 8 41.53 29.36 28.72
C LEU A 8 41.34 29.01 27.23
N ALA A 9 42.41 28.75 26.48
CA ALA A 9 42.33 28.30 25.09
C ALA A 9 41.76 26.86 24.97
N LEU A 10 42.11 25.98 25.89
CA LEU A 10 41.58 24.59 25.93
C LEU A 10 40.09 24.54 26.31
N VAL A 11 39.63 25.37 27.24
CA VAL A 11 38.21 25.46 27.63
C VAL A 11 37.38 26.06 26.50
N GLY A 12 37.88 27.03 25.75
CA GLY A 12 37.22 27.60 24.58
C GLY A 12 37.06 26.61 23.42
N ALA A 13 38.07 25.75 23.17
CA ALA A 13 38.03 24.69 22.16
C ALA A 13 37.05 23.56 22.49
N ALA A 14 36.92 23.20 23.77
CA ALA A 14 35.99 22.18 24.22
C ALA A 14 34.51 22.63 24.15
N ALA A 15 34.23 23.91 24.29
CA ALA A 15 32.87 24.46 24.17
C ALA A 15 32.41 24.67 22.70
N ALA A 16 33.34 24.78 21.76
CA ALA A 16 33.05 24.96 20.34
C ALA A 16 32.77 23.62 19.61
N TRP A 17 33.22 22.49 20.18
CA TRP A 17 33.06 21.14 19.58
C TRP A 17 31.60 20.72 19.36
N PRO A 18 30.64 20.90 20.31
CA PRO A 18 29.25 20.54 20.06
C PRO A 18 28.54 21.46 19.08
N LEU A 19 29.01 22.67 18.87
CA LEU A 19 28.49 23.63 17.87
C LEU A 19 28.99 23.31 16.46
N ALA A 20 30.23 22.88 16.31
CA ALA A 20 30.79 22.43 15.03
C ALA A 20 30.16 21.10 14.57
N ALA A 21 29.88 20.17 15.49
CA ALA A 21 29.19 18.91 15.19
C ALA A 21 27.73 19.14 14.74
N ARG A 22 27.05 20.18 15.24
CA ARG A 22 25.72 20.58 14.76
C ARG A 22 25.76 21.32 13.41
N ALA A 23 26.79 22.08 13.12
CA ALA A 23 26.95 22.77 11.84
C ALA A 23 27.28 21.81 10.69
N GLN A 24 27.96 20.69 10.96
CA GLN A 24 28.23 19.66 9.95
C GLN A 24 26.98 18.82 9.58
N GLN A 25 25.91 18.84 10.37
CA GLN A 25 24.62 18.21 10.01
C GLN A 25 23.74 19.10 9.12
N ALA A 26 24.13 20.33 8.83
CA ALA A 26 23.39 21.27 7.97
C ALA A 26 23.76 21.16 6.47
N GLY A 27 24.45 20.11 6.02
CA GLY A 27 25.22 20.14 4.77
C GLY A 27 24.71 19.38 3.56
N ASN A 28 23.76 18.42 3.65
CA ASN A 28 23.19 17.79 2.46
C ASN A 28 21.68 17.67 2.61
N PRO A 29 20.91 18.13 1.62
CA PRO A 29 19.46 17.95 1.63
C PRO A 29 19.13 16.46 1.75
N ALA A 30 18.15 16.13 2.61
CA ALA A 30 17.74 14.75 2.81
C ALA A 30 17.30 14.13 1.48
N ARG A 31 17.82 12.94 1.16
CA ARG A 31 17.44 12.20 -0.03
C ARG A 31 16.46 11.09 0.35
N ILE A 32 15.24 11.18 -0.18
CA ILE A 32 14.14 10.24 0.08
C ILE A 32 14.02 9.31 -1.12
N GLY A 33 14.29 8.02 -0.93
CA GLY A 33 14.07 7.01 -1.95
C GLY A 33 12.65 6.45 -1.86
N ILE A 34 11.87 6.46 -2.95
CA ILE A 34 10.51 5.91 -2.98
C ILE A 34 10.45 4.75 -3.96
N VAL A 35 9.99 3.59 -3.49
CA VAL A 35 9.55 2.47 -4.32
C VAL A 35 8.02 2.46 -4.30
N ALA A 36 7.42 2.96 -5.38
CA ALA A 36 5.97 3.11 -5.50
C ALA A 36 5.32 1.86 -6.12
N ILE A 37 4.04 1.64 -5.77
CA ILE A 37 3.18 0.62 -6.38
C ILE A 37 2.36 1.24 -7.50
N GLY A 38 2.05 0.46 -8.54
CA GLY A 38 1.22 0.88 -9.66
C GLY A 38 2.03 1.39 -10.85
N SER A 39 1.60 2.48 -11.47
CA SER A 39 2.20 3.01 -12.69
C SER A 39 2.19 4.54 -12.73
N ALA A 40 3.27 5.12 -13.23
CA ALA A 40 3.35 6.57 -13.49
C ALA A 40 2.30 7.06 -14.51
N SER A 41 1.83 6.20 -15.41
CA SER A 41 0.81 6.53 -16.40
C SER A 41 -0.62 6.50 -15.83
N ASN A 42 -0.84 5.90 -14.67
CA ASN A 42 -2.13 5.94 -14.00
C ASN A 42 -2.24 7.21 -13.14
N THR A 43 -3.25 8.03 -13.41
CA THR A 43 -3.45 9.33 -12.74
C THR A 43 -3.61 9.19 -11.23
N TYR A 44 -4.32 8.16 -10.76
CA TYR A 44 -4.49 7.93 -9.33
C TYR A 44 -3.17 7.52 -8.67
N ASP A 45 -2.40 6.60 -9.26
CA ASP A 45 -1.13 6.17 -8.70
C ASP A 45 -0.13 7.34 -8.62
N ALA A 46 -0.07 8.18 -9.66
CA ALA A 46 0.73 9.41 -9.64
C ALA A 46 0.27 10.37 -8.52
N SER A 47 -1.05 10.48 -8.29
CA SER A 47 -1.60 11.34 -7.23
C SER A 47 -1.22 10.89 -5.82
N LEU A 48 -0.94 9.60 -5.59
CA LEU A 48 -0.44 9.10 -4.31
C LEU A 48 0.95 9.66 -4.00
N VAL A 49 1.83 9.68 -5.00
CA VAL A 49 3.17 10.25 -4.86
C VAL A 49 3.08 11.76 -4.63
N GLU A 50 2.16 12.45 -5.32
CA GLU A 50 1.93 13.88 -5.09
C GLU A 50 1.36 14.17 -3.69
N ALA A 51 0.50 13.29 -3.15
CA ALA A 51 0.03 13.40 -1.77
C ALA A 51 1.20 13.30 -0.77
N PHE A 52 2.15 12.40 -1.01
CA PHE A 52 3.38 12.31 -0.23
C PHE A 52 4.23 13.59 -0.36
N ARG A 53 4.48 14.05 -1.59
CA ARG A 53 5.25 15.29 -1.84
C ARG A 53 4.61 16.51 -1.16
N ALA A 54 3.29 16.62 -1.24
CA ALA A 54 2.56 17.67 -0.54
C ALA A 54 2.77 17.60 0.99
N GLY A 55 2.75 16.38 1.57
CA GLY A 55 3.05 16.17 2.98
C GLY A 55 4.48 16.58 3.36
N ILE A 56 5.47 16.29 2.51
CA ILE A 56 6.87 16.70 2.71
C ILE A 56 6.99 18.23 2.70
N ARG A 57 6.34 18.90 1.75
CA ARG A 57 6.30 20.39 1.70
C ARG A 57 5.61 20.97 2.94
N GLN A 58 4.48 20.41 3.38
CA GLN A 58 3.79 20.85 4.61
C GLN A 58 4.65 20.71 5.86
N ALA A 59 5.59 19.75 5.87
CA ALA A 59 6.56 19.58 6.95
C ALA A 59 7.75 20.56 6.85
N GLY A 60 7.78 21.47 5.86
CA GLY A 60 8.85 22.44 5.66
C GLY A 60 10.14 21.83 5.13
N ARG A 61 10.03 20.78 4.29
CA ARG A 61 11.17 20.06 3.71
C ARG A 61 11.22 20.23 2.19
N ASP A 62 11.06 21.47 1.71
CA ASP A 62 11.06 21.76 0.27
C ASP A 62 12.41 21.42 -0.40
N GLU A 63 13.51 21.43 0.37
CA GLU A 63 14.86 21.10 -0.09
C GLU A 63 15.12 19.60 -0.21
N ALA A 64 14.24 18.74 0.33
CA ALA A 64 14.44 17.30 0.25
C ALA A 64 14.32 16.80 -1.18
N SER A 65 15.33 16.04 -1.65
CA SER A 65 15.27 15.40 -2.95
C SER A 65 14.50 14.08 -2.86
N ILE A 66 13.65 13.81 -3.86
CA ILE A 66 12.83 12.59 -3.92
C ILE A 66 13.20 11.79 -5.17
N ASP A 67 13.84 10.64 -4.96
CA ASP A 67 14.14 9.66 -6.01
C ASP A 67 13.00 8.63 -6.05
N LEU A 68 12.20 8.66 -7.10
CA LEU A 68 11.04 7.79 -7.29
C LEU A 68 11.34 6.67 -8.27
N VAL A 69 11.02 5.43 -7.88
CA VAL A 69 11.09 4.25 -8.74
C VAL A 69 9.73 3.56 -8.79
N TRP A 70 9.25 3.32 -10.00
CA TRP A 70 8.11 2.47 -10.29
C TRP A 70 8.61 1.09 -10.73
N THR A 71 8.19 0.02 -10.04
CA THR A 71 8.58 -1.34 -10.40
C THR A 71 7.51 -2.02 -11.25
N LYS A 72 7.93 -2.77 -12.26
CA LYS A 72 7.03 -3.50 -13.16
C LYS A 72 6.57 -4.83 -12.57
N ASN A 73 7.38 -5.41 -11.69
CA ASN A 73 7.11 -6.69 -11.02
C ASN A 73 7.89 -6.78 -9.71
N ASP A 74 7.63 -7.82 -8.92
CA ASP A 74 8.19 -7.98 -7.60
C ASP A 74 9.67 -8.35 -7.61
N SER A 75 10.19 -8.93 -8.70
CA SER A 75 11.62 -9.26 -8.84
C SER A 75 12.51 -8.02 -8.97
N GLU A 76 11.95 -6.88 -9.33
CA GLU A 76 12.68 -5.61 -9.47
C GLU A 76 12.90 -4.89 -8.12
N TYR A 77 12.19 -5.27 -7.05
CA TYR A 77 12.31 -4.56 -5.76
C TYR A 77 13.73 -4.50 -5.23
N ALA A 78 14.45 -5.62 -5.28
CA ALA A 78 15.81 -5.68 -4.74
C ALA A 78 16.76 -4.71 -5.47
N GLN A 79 16.68 -4.69 -6.82
CA GLN A 79 17.51 -3.78 -7.64
C GLN A 79 17.10 -2.33 -7.43
N ALA A 80 15.81 -2.02 -7.44
CA ALA A 80 15.30 -0.66 -7.21
C ALA A 80 15.77 -0.08 -5.87
N ILE A 81 15.75 -0.89 -4.81
CA ILE A 81 16.22 -0.47 -3.48
C ILE A 81 17.74 -0.32 -3.45
N SER A 82 18.48 -1.26 -4.06
CA SER A 82 19.94 -1.16 -4.17
C SER A 82 20.35 0.14 -4.87
N ASP A 83 19.70 0.48 -5.97
CA ASP A 83 19.97 1.71 -6.71
C ASP A 83 19.69 2.98 -5.86
N LEU A 84 18.59 2.99 -5.11
CA LEU A 84 18.26 4.10 -4.21
C LEU A 84 19.29 4.24 -3.09
N VAL A 85 19.73 3.13 -2.50
CA VAL A 85 20.78 3.10 -1.47
C VAL A 85 22.10 3.62 -2.03
N GLN A 86 22.50 3.17 -3.22
CA GLN A 86 23.74 3.62 -3.88
C GLN A 86 23.70 5.12 -4.24
N ARG A 87 22.53 5.66 -4.53
CA ARG A 87 22.34 7.10 -4.74
C ARG A 87 22.38 7.91 -3.44
N GLY A 88 22.54 7.25 -2.29
CA GLY A 88 22.64 7.91 -0.99
C GLY A 88 21.30 8.26 -0.35
N ALA A 89 20.28 7.43 -0.55
CA ALA A 89 19.01 7.60 0.16
C ALA A 89 19.21 7.61 1.67
N SER A 90 18.77 8.66 2.32
CA SER A 90 18.80 8.82 3.79
C SER A 90 17.64 8.10 4.47
N ILE A 91 16.57 7.85 3.71
CA ILE A 91 15.36 7.15 4.14
C ILE A 91 14.69 6.51 2.92
N LEU A 92 14.08 5.35 3.12
CA LEU A 92 13.31 4.64 2.09
C LEU A 92 11.81 4.69 2.43
N VAL A 93 11.00 5.00 1.43
CA VAL A 93 9.53 4.87 1.48
C VAL A 93 9.13 3.76 0.54
N THR A 94 8.47 2.72 1.05
CA THR A 94 8.15 1.53 0.28
C THR A 94 6.65 1.25 0.28
N ALA A 95 6.07 1.00 -0.89
CA ALA A 95 4.66 0.68 -1.02
C ALA A 95 4.42 -0.83 -1.10
N GLY A 96 3.61 -1.35 -0.18
CA GLY A 96 3.25 -2.76 -0.09
C GLY A 96 4.28 -3.64 0.61
N THR A 97 3.86 -4.83 0.99
CA THR A 97 4.64 -5.78 1.81
C THR A 97 5.94 -6.24 1.11
N GLY A 98 5.87 -6.54 -0.19
CA GLY A 98 7.01 -7.07 -0.96
C GLY A 98 8.19 -6.10 -1.03
N ALA A 99 7.92 -4.84 -1.41
CA ALA A 99 8.94 -3.79 -1.45
C ALA A 99 9.54 -3.51 -0.07
N SER A 100 8.70 -3.52 0.98
CA SER A 100 9.13 -3.29 2.36
C SER A 100 10.05 -4.40 2.88
N LEU A 101 9.72 -5.66 2.61
CA LEU A 101 10.57 -6.79 2.94
C LEU A 101 11.90 -6.79 2.15
N ALA A 102 11.85 -6.39 0.88
CA ALA A 102 13.06 -6.24 0.08
C ALA A 102 13.98 -5.15 0.66
N ALA A 103 13.43 -4.00 1.08
CA ALA A 103 14.18 -2.96 1.75
C ALA A 103 14.80 -3.44 3.07
N LYS A 104 14.02 -4.13 3.91
CA LYS A 104 14.51 -4.67 5.19
C LYS A 104 15.64 -5.67 5.02
N ARG A 105 15.63 -6.46 3.94
CA ARG A 105 16.74 -7.38 3.62
C ARG A 105 18.00 -6.67 3.14
N GLN A 106 17.85 -5.53 2.46
CA GLN A 106 18.97 -4.77 1.87
C GLN A 106 19.69 -3.89 2.90
N THR A 107 19.00 -3.41 3.92
CA THR A 107 19.60 -2.50 4.90
C THR A 107 18.95 -2.63 6.27
N SER A 108 19.80 -2.64 7.32
CA SER A 108 19.39 -2.48 8.71
C SER A 108 19.66 -1.06 9.24
N ALA A 109 20.39 -0.24 8.48
CA ALA A 109 20.83 1.10 8.89
C ALA A 109 19.94 2.21 8.37
N ILE A 110 19.48 2.12 7.11
CA ILE A 110 18.63 3.15 6.52
C ILE A 110 17.19 2.97 7.02
N PRO A 111 16.56 4.01 7.58
CA PRO A 111 15.16 3.98 8.00
C PRO A 111 14.22 3.64 6.83
N ILE A 112 13.20 2.84 7.13
CA ILE A 112 12.16 2.43 6.17
C ILE A 112 10.80 2.88 6.70
N VAL A 113 10.08 3.67 5.91
CA VAL A 113 8.67 3.99 6.15
C VAL A 113 7.83 3.25 5.11
N PHE A 114 7.17 2.18 5.54
CA PHE A 114 6.31 1.44 4.63
C PHE A 114 4.90 2.05 4.58
N VAL A 115 4.28 1.96 3.41
CA VAL A 115 2.89 2.36 3.14
C VAL A 115 2.13 1.13 2.65
N ALA A 116 0.95 0.91 3.17
CA ALA A 116 0.06 -0.17 2.76
C ALA A 116 0.66 -1.60 2.92
N ALA A 117 1.40 -1.86 4.02
CA ALA A 117 1.82 -3.22 4.35
C ALA A 117 0.62 -4.06 4.83
N GLY A 118 0.51 -5.29 4.32
CA GLY A 118 -0.62 -6.16 4.60
C GLY A 118 -0.64 -6.70 6.03
N ASP A 119 0.40 -7.42 6.42
CA ASP A 119 0.59 -8.00 7.75
C ASP A 119 2.04 -7.79 8.19
N PRO A 120 2.37 -6.62 8.72
CA PRO A 120 3.75 -6.28 9.03
C PRO A 120 4.36 -7.13 10.16
N ILE A 121 3.53 -7.69 11.07
CA ILE A 121 4.00 -8.58 12.13
C ILE A 121 4.22 -9.99 11.58
N GLY A 122 3.20 -10.57 10.97
CA GLY A 122 3.24 -11.95 10.49
C GLY A 122 4.33 -12.22 9.45
N VAL A 123 4.71 -11.20 8.65
CA VAL A 123 5.82 -11.29 7.69
C VAL A 123 7.18 -10.89 8.31
N GLY A 124 7.24 -10.56 9.60
CA GLY A 124 8.47 -10.18 10.29
C GLY A 124 9.03 -8.81 9.87
N LEU A 125 8.21 -7.91 9.35
CA LEU A 125 8.63 -6.55 9.02
C LEU A 125 8.86 -5.71 10.28
N VAL A 126 8.01 -5.90 11.30
CA VAL A 126 8.12 -5.27 12.62
C VAL A 126 7.84 -6.31 13.72
N GLU A 127 8.29 -6.03 14.96
CA GLU A 127 8.06 -6.90 16.12
C GLU A 127 6.63 -6.77 16.64
N SER A 128 6.13 -5.54 16.72
CA SER A 128 4.73 -5.23 17.07
C SER A 128 4.28 -3.92 16.43
N LEU A 129 2.97 -3.65 16.44
CA LEU A 129 2.45 -2.37 15.91
C LEU A 129 2.82 -1.19 16.81
N SER A 130 2.83 -1.38 18.14
CA SER A 130 3.16 -0.30 19.10
C SER A 130 4.66 -0.04 19.19
N HIS A 131 5.49 -1.07 19.06
CA HIS A 131 6.94 -1.02 19.14
C HIS A 131 7.55 -1.82 17.98
N PRO A 132 7.82 -1.17 16.83
CA PRO A 132 8.33 -1.84 15.63
C PRO A 132 9.67 -2.56 15.79
N GLY A 133 10.53 -2.09 16.70
CA GLY A 133 11.74 -2.79 17.16
C GLY A 133 12.97 -2.69 16.25
N GLY A 134 12.84 -2.27 15.00
CA GLY A 134 13.94 -2.22 14.03
C GLY A 134 14.04 -0.89 13.29
N ASN A 135 14.56 -0.96 12.05
CA ASN A 135 14.68 0.21 11.18
C ASN A 135 13.41 0.48 10.33
N ALA A 136 12.34 -0.27 10.51
CA ALA A 136 11.10 -0.15 9.72
C ALA A 136 9.91 0.26 10.59
N THR A 137 9.10 1.17 10.09
CA THR A 137 7.79 1.57 10.64
C THR A 137 6.89 2.05 9.49
N GLY A 138 5.62 2.39 9.77
CA GLY A 138 4.76 2.94 8.72
C GLY A 138 3.27 2.66 8.91
N PHE A 139 2.60 2.25 7.82
CA PHE A 139 1.15 2.15 7.72
C PHE A 139 0.71 0.78 7.22
N SER A 140 -0.07 0.06 8.02
CA SER A 140 -0.72 -1.22 7.67
C SER A 140 -2.09 -0.97 7.03
N VAL A 141 -2.62 -1.95 6.29
CA VAL A 141 -3.96 -1.90 5.66
C VAL A 141 -4.99 -2.82 6.30
N MET A 142 -4.69 -3.47 7.41
CA MET A 142 -5.60 -4.42 8.08
C MET A 142 -6.14 -5.49 7.11
N LEU A 143 -5.22 -6.13 6.40
CA LEU A 143 -5.50 -6.96 5.23
C LEU A 143 -6.55 -8.05 5.50
N PHE A 144 -6.37 -8.83 6.55
CA PHE A 144 -7.23 -9.98 6.86
C PHE A 144 -8.61 -9.57 7.41
N ASP A 145 -8.68 -8.45 8.13
CA ASP A 145 -9.93 -7.95 8.71
C ASP A 145 -10.95 -7.54 7.65
N MET A 146 -10.49 -7.27 6.41
CA MET A 146 -11.34 -6.84 5.31
C MET A 146 -12.04 -7.98 4.56
N THR A 147 -11.62 -9.23 4.74
CA THR A 147 -12.14 -10.37 3.97
C THR A 147 -13.65 -10.55 4.12
N SER A 148 -14.17 -10.48 5.35
CA SER A 148 -15.61 -10.57 5.62
C SER A 148 -16.40 -9.46 4.95
N LYS A 149 -15.82 -8.25 4.85
CA LYS A 149 -16.49 -7.13 4.18
C LYS A 149 -16.57 -7.34 2.67
N TYR A 150 -15.52 -7.85 2.02
CA TYR A 150 -15.56 -8.16 0.58
C TYR A 150 -16.61 -9.21 0.25
N VAL A 151 -16.67 -10.28 1.04
CA VAL A 151 -17.69 -11.33 0.86
C VAL A 151 -19.07 -10.79 1.16
N GLY A 152 -19.23 -9.97 2.21
CA GLY A 152 -20.50 -9.30 2.52
C GLY A 152 -20.98 -8.41 1.38
N LEU A 153 -20.10 -7.60 0.80
CA LEU A 153 -20.41 -6.74 -0.36
C LEU A 153 -20.83 -7.58 -1.59
N ALA A 154 -20.19 -8.73 -1.82
CA ALA A 154 -20.57 -9.65 -2.90
C ALA A 154 -22.00 -10.18 -2.71
N ARG A 155 -22.33 -10.60 -1.49
CA ARG A 155 -23.66 -11.07 -1.13
C ARG A 155 -24.75 -9.99 -1.22
N GLU A 156 -24.39 -8.75 -0.80
CA GLU A 156 -25.31 -7.61 -0.90
C GLU A 156 -25.55 -7.19 -2.35
N LEU A 157 -24.51 -7.24 -3.21
CA LEU A 157 -24.58 -6.89 -4.62
C LEU A 157 -25.44 -7.89 -5.41
N ASP A 158 -25.25 -9.19 -5.15
CA ASP A 158 -25.97 -10.26 -5.83
C ASP A 158 -26.80 -11.07 -4.84
N GLN A 159 -28.08 -10.72 -4.72
CA GLN A 159 -29.04 -11.40 -3.85
C GLN A 159 -29.56 -12.73 -4.42
N SER A 160 -29.22 -13.07 -5.66
CA SER A 160 -29.62 -14.35 -6.29
C SER A 160 -28.91 -15.57 -5.68
N GLN A 161 -28.00 -15.35 -4.75
CA GLN A 161 -27.11 -16.36 -4.16
C GLN A 161 -26.24 -17.06 -5.22
N ALA A 162 -25.96 -16.40 -6.32
CA ALA A 162 -25.05 -16.91 -7.32
C ALA A 162 -23.65 -17.08 -6.73
N MET A 163 -22.93 -18.00 -7.35
CA MET A 163 -21.57 -18.33 -6.97
C MET A 163 -20.63 -17.12 -7.08
N VAL A 164 -19.90 -16.84 -6.00
CA VAL A 164 -18.85 -15.81 -5.96
C VAL A 164 -17.51 -16.48 -6.26
N TYR A 165 -16.73 -15.86 -7.12
CA TYR A 165 -15.35 -16.29 -7.37
C TYR A 165 -14.35 -15.37 -6.71
N TYR A 166 -13.20 -15.96 -6.31
CA TYR A 166 -12.04 -15.26 -5.77
C TYR A 166 -10.85 -15.48 -6.70
N LEU A 167 -10.35 -14.39 -7.32
CA LEU A 167 -9.16 -14.43 -8.17
C LEU A 167 -7.95 -13.98 -7.33
N TRP A 168 -6.91 -14.83 -7.29
CA TRP A 168 -5.75 -14.57 -6.47
C TRP A 168 -4.42 -14.84 -7.20
N TYR A 169 -3.35 -14.22 -6.70
CA TYR A 169 -1.99 -14.35 -7.22
C TYR A 169 -1.23 -15.41 -6.41
N ASP A 170 -0.83 -16.50 -7.09
CA ASP A 170 -0.24 -17.69 -6.46
C ASP A 170 1.14 -17.42 -5.84
N ASN A 171 1.91 -16.51 -6.44
CA ASN A 171 3.30 -16.24 -6.04
C ASN A 171 3.41 -15.12 -4.97
N TRP A 172 2.30 -14.77 -4.28
CA TRP A 172 2.35 -13.80 -3.21
C TRP A 172 2.47 -14.48 -1.84
N ALA A 173 3.44 -14.04 -1.02
CA ALA A 173 3.72 -14.64 0.28
C ALA A 173 2.52 -14.72 1.24
N LEU A 174 1.55 -13.79 1.13
CA LEU A 174 0.31 -13.79 1.91
C LEU A 174 -0.88 -14.42 1.15
N GLY A 175 -0.65 -14.94 -0.07
CA GLY A 175 -1.71 -15.36 -0.99
C GLY A 175 -2.62 -16.43 -0.43
N GLU A 176 -2.04 -17.52 0.03
CA GLU A 176 -2.79 -18.66 0.58
C GLU A 176 -3.51 -18.29 1.89
N ASN A 177 -2.86 -17.55 2.79
CA ASN A 177 -3.48 -17.11 4.04
C ASN A 177 -4.68 -16.19 3.78
N MET A 178 -4.57 -15.29 2.78
CA MET A 178 -5.69 -14.45 2.35
C MET A 178 -6.83 -15.25 1.76
N PHE A 179 -6.53 -16.24 0.93
CA PHE A 179 -7.57 -17.12 0.39
C PHE A 179 -8.30 -17.86 1.51
N ARG A 180 -7.58 -18.50 2.43
CA ARG A 180 -8.18 -19.21 3.58
C ARG A 180 -9.04 -18.28 4.45
N ALA A 181 -8.58 -17.06 4.72
CA ALA A 181 -9.37 -16.07 5.47
C ALA A 181 -10.65 -15.67 4.73
N THR A 182 -10.58 -15.54 3.40
CA THR A 182 -11.75 -15.24 2.56
C THR A 182 -12.73 -16.43 2.52
N GLU A 183 -12.23 -17.66 2.46
CA GLU A 183 -13.03 -18.89 2.51
C GLU A 183 -13.76 -19.02 3.84
N GLN A 184 -13.08 -18.78 4.97
CA GLN A 184 -13.71 -18.77 6.30
C GLN A 184 -14.80 -17.70 6.41
N ALA A 185 -14.55 -16.51 5.86
CA ALA A 185 -15.54 -15.43 5.80
C ALA A 185 -16.77 -15.84 4.95
N ALA A 186 -16.54 -16.51 3.81
CA ALA A 186 -17.61 -16.98 2.93
C ALA A 186 -18.47 -18.07 3.63
N GLN A 187 -17.84 -19.03 4.32
CA GLN A 187 -18.53 -20.04 5.12
C GLN A 187 -19.40 -19.40 6.21
N SER A 188 -18.84 -18.43 6.96
CA SER A 188 -19.56 -17.72 8.03
C SER A 188 -20.74 -16.90 7.51
N LEU A 189 -20.67 -16.40 6.28
CA LEU A 189 -21.72 -15.63 5.62
C LEU A 189 -22.64 -16.47 4.73
N HIS A 190 -22.45 -17.79 4.68
CA HIS A 190 -23.21 -18.74 3.85
C HIS A 190 -23.17 -18.37 2.35
N VAL A 191 -21.97 -17.98 1.86
CA VAL A 191 -21.71 -17.67 0.45
C VAL A 191 -20.95 -18.83 -0.18
N GLU A 192 -21.42 -19.36 -1.32
CA GLU A 192 -20.65 -20.33 -2.10
C GLU A 192 -19.48 -19.60 -2.77
N LEU A 193 -18.27 -19.83 -2.26
CA LEU A 193 -17.04 -19.25 -2.79
C LEU A 193 -16.24 -20.32 -3.54
N ARG A 194 -15.86 -20.00 -4.77
CA ARG A 194 -14.84 -20.75 -5.52
C ARG A 194 -13.64 -19.85 -5.78
N SER A 195 -12.48 -20.44 -6.00
CA SER A 195 -11.28 -19.67 -6.26
C SER A 195 -10.53 -20.12 -7.48
N ARG A 196 -9.72 -19.20 -8.01
CA ARG A 196 -8.76 -19.51 -9.06
C ARG A 196 -7.51 -18.67 -8.88
N GLY A 197 -6.36 -19.36 -8.82
CA GLY A 197 -5.05 -18.72 -8.78
C GLY A 197 -4.55 -18.43 -10.18
N ILE A 198 -3.74 -17.37 -10.29
CA ILE A 198 -2.94 -17.05 -11.49
C ILE A 198 -1.52 -16.70 -11.05
N SER A 199 -0.53 -17.14 -11.83
CA SER A 199 0.89 -16.80 -11.62
C SER A 199 1.37 -15.65 -12.50
N GLU A 200 0.60 -15.32 -13.53
CA GLU A 200 0.89 -14.24 -14.48
C GLU A 200 -0.39 -13.63 -15.06
N ILE A 201 -0.32 -12.35 -15.43
CA ILE A 201 -1.49 -11.60 -15.90
C ILE A 201 -2.07 -12.11 -17.21
N ALA A 202 -1.28 -12.81 -18.01
CA ALA A 202 -1.76 -13.43 -19.27
C ALA A 202 -2.87 -14.46 -19.02
N GLN A 203 -2.85 -15.17 -17.88
CA GLN A 203 -3.83 -16.19 -17.49
C GLN A 203 -5.17 -15.62 -17.03
N ALA A 204 -5.24 -14.30 -16.74
CA ALA A 204 -6.42 -13.71 -16.11
C ALA A 204 -7.67 -13.83 -16.96
N ASN A 205 -7.58 -13.53 -18.27
CA ASN A 205 -8.74 -13.56 -19.16
C ASN A 205 -9.34 -14.97 -19.28
N ASP A 206 -8.52 -15.99 -19.51
CA ASP A 206 -8.98 -17.39 -19.64
C ASP A 206 -9.54 -17.90 -18.31
N SER A 207 -8.91 -17.51 -17.20
CA SER A 207 -9.42 -17.83 -15.85
C SER A 207 -10.80 -17.23 -15.60
N MET A 208 -11.01 -15.96 -15.93
CA MET A 208 -12.30 -15.28 -15.78
C MET A 208 -13.35 -15.84 -16.75
N ALA A 209 -12.99 -16.19 -17.97
CA ALA A 209 -13.89 -16.83 -18.93
C ALA A 209 -14.38 -18.20 -18.42
N ALA A 210 -13.48 -18.99 -17.84
CA ALA A 210 -13.86 -20.27 -17.20
C ALA A 210 -14.76 -20.07 -15.97
N MET A 211 -14.53 -19.03 -15.16
CA MET A 211 -15.42 -18.66 -14.04
C MET A 211 -16.80 -18.30 -14.57
N LYS A 212 -16.90 -17.46 -15.59
CA LYS A 212 -18.18 -17.07 -16.20
C LYS A 212 -18.93 -18.27 -16.75
N ALA A 213 -18.25 -19.17 -17.46
CA ALA A 213 -18.84 -20.42 -17.98
C ALA A 213 -19.38 -21.33 -16.88
N SER A 214 -18.83 -21.22 -15.66
CA SER A 214 -19.30 -21.97 -14.47
C SER A 214 -20.45 -21.25 -13.74
N GLY A 215 -20.98 -20.14 -14.26
CA GLY A 215 -22.12 -19.42 -13.69
C GLY A 215 -21.74 -18.27 -12.75
N ALA A 216 -20.47 -17.85 -12.71
CA ALA A 216 -20.08 -16.69 -11.90
C ALA A 216 -20.78 -15.40 -12.34
N VAL A 217 -21.24 -14.63 -11.36
CA VAL A 217 -21.75 -13.25 -11.54
C VAL A 217 -20.79 -12.26 -10.91
N THR A 218 -20.25 -12.58 -9.73
CA THR A 218 -19.41 -11.69 -8.94
C THR A 218 -18.00 -12.25 -8.76
N LEU A 219 -17.02 -11.40 -8.94
CA LEU A 219 -15.59 -11.68 -8.81
C LEU A 219 -14.98 -10.77 -7.72
N ILE A 220 -14.47 -11.37 -6.65
CA ILE A 220 -13.63 -10.71 -5.67
C ILE A 220 -12.16 -10.86 -6.12
N VAL A 221 -11.42 -9.78 -6.16
CA VAL A 221 -10.00 -9.77 -6.50
C VAL A 221 -9.16 -9.62 -5.24
N GLN A 222 -8.12 -10.44 -5.12
CA GLN A 222 -7.21 -10.44 -3.98
C GLN A 222 -6.48 -9.10 -3.80
N PRO A 223 -6.32 -8.60 -2.54
CA PRO A 223 -5.58 -7.38 -2.25
C PRO A 223 -4.05 -7.58 -2.28
N SER A 224 -3.48 -7.91 -3.42
CA SER A 224 -2.03 -8.06 -3.59
C SER A 224 -1.42 -6.94 -4.45
N PRO A 225 -0.12 -6.64 -4.30
CA PRO A 225 0.56 -5.66 -5.17
C PRO A 225 0.47 -6.00 -6.66
N PHE A 226 0.51 -7.29 -6.99
CA PHE A 226 0.33 -7.77 -8.37
C PHE A 226 -1.07 -7.41 -8.90
N MET A 227 -2.13 -7.76 -8.19
CA MET A 227 -3.50 -7.46 -8.60
C MET A 227 -3.75 -5.94 -8.66
N TYR A 228 -3.17 -5.16 -7.74
CA TYR A 228 -3.25 -3.71 -7.78
C TYR A 228 -2.63 -3.13 -9.06
N ARG A 229 -1.45 -3.59 -9.42
CA ARG A 229 -0.72 -3.12 -10.61
C ARG A 229 -1.51 -3.35 -11.90
N TYR A 230 -2.20 -4.47 -11.99
CA TYR A 230 -2.97 -4.86 -13.18
C TYR A 230 -4.48 -4.61 -13.06
N ARG A 231 -4.93 -3.85 -12.05
CA ARG A 231 -6.36 -3.68 -11.72
C ARG A 231 -7.22 -3.21 -12.88
N THR A 232 -6.76 -2.23 -13.69
CA THR A 232 -7.50 -1.73 -14.85
C THR A 232 -7.70 -2.84 -15.89
N ARG A 233 -6.66 -3.58 -16.23
CA ARG A 233 -6.75 -4.72 -17.14
C ARG A 233 -7.69 -5.82 -16.63
N LEU A 234 -7.64 -6.11 -15.32
CA LEU A 234 -8.54 -7.08 -14.68
C LEU A 234 -9.99 -6.61 -14.74
N ILE A 235 -10.26 -5.33 -14.49
CA ILE A 235 -11.59 -4.72 -14.60
C ILE A 235 -12.12 -4.82 -16.02
N ASP A 236 -11.34 -4.42 -17.02
CA ASP A 236 -11.73 -4.45 -18.43
C ASP A 236 -12.06 -5.88 -18.88
N SER A 237 -11.20 -6.85 -18.54
CA SER A 237 -11.43 -8.26 -18.86
C SER A 237 -12.70 -8.80 -18.16
N ALA A 238 -12.87 -8.55 -16.88
CA ALA A 238 -14.04 -9.00 -16.13
C ALA A 238 -15.33 -8.38 -16.68
N THR A 239 -15.34 -7.08 -16.94
CA THR A 239 -16.50 -6.36 -17.48
C THR A 239 -16.88 -6.87 -18.87
N SER A 240 -15.91 -7.12 -19.76
CA SER A 240 -16.16 -7.67 -21.08
C SER A 240 -16.76 -9.08 -21.06
N LEU A 241 -16.45 -9.85 -20.00
CA LEU A 241 -17.00 -11.19 -19.76
C LEU A 241 -18.32 -11.18 -18.97
N GLY A 242 -18.83 -10.00 -18.59
CA GLY A 242 -20.06 -9.90 -17.80
C GLY A 242 -19.90 -10.31 -16.34
N LEU A 243 -18.72 -10.08 -15.74
CA LEU A 243 -18.43 -10.33 -14.32
C LEU A 243 -18.40 -9.00 -13.56
N ALA A 244 -19.15 -8.91 -12.48
CA ALA A 244 -19.09 -7.79 -11.55
C ALA A 244 -17.86 -7.92 -10.65
N THR A 245 -17.02 -6.89 -10.60
CA THR A 245 -15.80 -6.91 -9.80
C THR A 245 -15.97 -6.18 -8.48
N ILE A 246 -15.48 -6.82 -7.41
CA ILE A 246 -15.25 -6.22 -6.10
C ILE A 246 -13.74 -6.16 -5.90
N MET A 247 -13.22 -4.96 -5.81
CA MET A 247 -11.78 -4.69 -5.72
C MET A 247 -11.43 -4.10 -4.35
N PRO A 248 -10.31 -4.51 -3.73
CA PRO A 248 -9.92 -4.06 -2.40
C PRO A 248 -9.28 -2.67 -2.38
N TRP A 249 -9.64 -1.81 -3.32
CA TRP A 249 -9.16 -0.43 -3.44
C TRP A 249 -10.29 0.50 -3.90
N PRO A 250 -10.55 1.60 -3.18
CA PRO A 250 -11.58 2.59 -3.58
C PRO A 250 -11.36 3.12 -5.00
N ALA A 251 -10.09 3.34 -5.38
CA ALA A 251 -9.73 3.80 -6.72
C ALA A 251 -10.23 2.87 -7.83
N ALA A 252 -10.33 1.57 -7.59
CA ALA A 252 -10.80 0.62 -8.58
C ALA A 252 -12.25 0.88 -9.02
N GLY A 253 -13.10 1.41 -8.12
CA GLY A 253 -14.44 1.85 -8.50
C GLY A 253 -14.42 2.98 -9.54
N ARG A 254 -13.47 3.92 -9.41
CA ARG A 254 -13.24 4.98 -10.40
C ARG A 254 -12.61 4.45 -11.69
N ASP A 255 -11.78 3.41 -11.57
CA ASP A 255 -11.17 2.72 -12.73
C ASP A 255 -12.18 1.80 -13.46
N GLY A 256 -13.43 1.65 -12.97
CA GLY A 256 -14.49 0.90 -13.63
C GLY A 256 -14.95 -0.40 -12.93
N ALA A 257 -14.38 -0.77 -11.78
CA ALA A 257 -14.93 -1.88 -10.98
C ALA A 257 -16.33 -1.52 -10.46
N VAL A 258 -17.23 -2.51 -10.33
CA VAL A 258 -18.57 -2.25 -9.76
C VAL A 258 -18.45 -1.77 -8.32
N ILE A 259 -17.56 -2.37 -7.54
CA ILE A 259 -17.29 -1.95 -6.16
C ILE A 259 -15.77 -1.84 -5.95
N GLY A 260 -15.34 -0.68 -5.43
CA GLY A 260 -14.02 -0.48 -4.84
C GLY A 260 -14.17 -0.21 -3.34
N TYR A 261 -13.57 -1.05 -2.48
CA TYR A 261 -13.66 -0.87 -1.02
C TYR A 261 -12.29 -1.08 -0.36
N GLY A 262 -11.88 -0.17 0.48
CA GLY A 262 -10.62 -0.32 1.23
C GLY A 262 -10.13 0.97 1.86
N SER A 263 -8.90 0.95 2.31
CA SER A 263 -8.22 2.07 2.97
C SER A 263 -7.93 3.22 2.01
N ASP A 264 -7.92 4.43 2.53
CA ASP A 264 -7.52 5.64 1.78
C ASP A 264 -5.99 5.70 1.64
N TYR A 265 -5.47 5.24 0.50
CA TYR A 265 -4.03 5.26 0.22
C TYR A 265 -3.46 6.67 0.15
N ALA A 266 -4.20 7.64 -0.39
CA ALA A 266 -3.73 9.02 -0.48
C ALA A 266 -3.46 9.61 0.92
N GLU A 267 -4.35 9.30 1.89
CA GLU A 267 -4.15 9.70 3.28
C GLU A 267 -2.93 9.00 3.91
N MET A 268 -2.73 7.70 3.63
CA MET A 268 -1.53 6.99 4.11
C MET A 268 -0.24 7.60 3.57
N TYR A 269 -0.18 7.93 2.28
CA TYR A 269 0.99 8.57 1.67
C TYR A 269 1.25 9.96 2.27
N ARG A 270 0.21 10.76 2.49
CA ARG A 270 0.33 12.07 3.15
C ARG A 270 0.87 11.94 4.56
N ARG A 271 0.36 11.00 5.33
CA ARG A 271 0.80 10.72 6.71
C ARG A 271 2.20 10.12 6.77
N ALA A 272 2.60 9.32 5.78
CA ALA A 272 3.96 8.78 5.67
C ALA A 272 5.00 9.90 5.60
N ALA A 273 4.68 11.02 4.95
CA ALA A 273 5.55 12.20 4.94
C ALA A 273 5.84 12.75 6.35
N SER A 274 4.86 12.72 7.25
CA SER A 274 5.07 13.15 8.64
C SER A 274 6.01 12.20 9.41
N TYR A 275 5.97 10.91 9.10
CA TYR A 275 6.91 9.92 9.68
C TYR A 275 8.32 10.14 9.16
N VAL A 276 8.46 10.39 7.85
CA VAL A 276 9.73 10.77 7.23
C VAL A 276 10.31 12.01 7.91
N ASP A 277 9.52 13.06 8.09
CA ASP A 277 9.99 14.30 8.77
C ASP A 277 10.44 14.04 10.21
N ARG A 278 9.66 13.27 10.99
CA ARG A 278 10.03 12.90 12.37
C ARG A 278 11.35 12.12 12.43
N ILE A 279 11.55 11.17 11.50
CA ILE A 279 12.77 10.38 11.42
C ILE A 279 13.97 11.26 11.03
N LEU A 280 13.80 12.15 10.05
CA LEU A 280 14.83 13.10 9.66
C LEU A 280 15.15 14.13 10.77
N LYS A 281 14.25 14.32 11.74
CA LYS A 281 14.48 15.11 12.98
C LYS A 281 15.10 14.27 14.10
N GLY A 282 15.41 12.98 13.87
CA GLY A 282 16.11 12.11 14.81
C GLY A 282 15.22 11.11 15.56
N ALA A 283 13.92 11.03 15.27
CA ALA A 283 13.09 9.95 15.81
C ALA A 283 13.53 8.59 15.25
N LYS A 284 13.55 7.57 16.09
CA LYS A 284 13.89 6.21 15.64
C LYS A 284 12.67 5.50 15.09
N PRO A 285 12.75 4.80 13.95
CA PRO A 285 11.65 3.97 13.45
C PRO A 285 11.12 2.98 14.49
N ALA A 286 12.00 2.40 15.29
CA ALA A 286 11.67 1.46 16.37
C ALA A 286 10.66 2.01 17.40
N ASP A 287 10.66 3.33 17.62
CA ASP A 287 9.83 4.01 18.60
C ASP A 287 8.57 4.66 17.99
N LEU A 288 8.41 4.56 16.67
CA LEU A 288 7.26 5.10 15.96
C LEU A 288 6.23 4.00 15.69
N PRO A 289 5.05 4.01 16.36
CA PRO A 289 4.05 2.96 16.18
C PRO A 289 3.60 2.81 14.73
N VAL A 290 3.41 1.57 14.28
CA VAL A 290 2.75 1.30 13.00
C VAL A 290 1.30 1.75 13.09
N GLN A 291 0.89 2.58 12.14
CA GLN A 291 -0.49 3.08 12.09
C GLN A 291 -1.39 2.13 11.29
N GLN A 292 -2.59 1.93 11.78
CA GLN A 292 -3.66 1.25 11.07
C GLN A 292 -4.65 2.27 10.50
N PRO A 293 -5.36 1.95 9.40
CA PRO A 293 -6.39 2.83 8.87
C PRO A 293 -7.56 2.91 9.84
N THR A 294 -8.07 4.11 10.03
CA THR A 294 -9.30 4.38 10.80
C THR A 294 -10.48 4.69 9.91
N LYS A 295 -10.22 4.86 8.60
CA LYS A 295 -11.24 5.17 7.60
C LYS A 295 -11.08 4.24 6.40
N PHE A 296 -12.20 3.68 5.98
CA PHE A 296 -12.33 2.90 4.77
C PHE A 296 -13.32 3.62 3.87
N LYS A 297 -13.14 3.51 2.56
CA LYS A 297 -14.01 4.13 1.56
C LYS A 297 -14.67 3.07 0.70
N LEU A 298 -15.95 3.24 0.47
CA LEU A 298 -16.75 2.46 -0.46
C LEU A 298 -17.08 3.33 -1.68
N VAL A 299 -16.61 2.90 -2.84
CA VAL A 299 -16.91 3.52 -4.14
C VAL A 299 -17.73 2.54 -4.97
N ILE A 300 -18.88 2.96 -5.45
CA ILE A 300 -19.77 2.15 -6.28
C ILE A 300 -19.88 2.78 -7.67
N ASN A 301 -19.67 1.98 -8.71
CA ASN A 301 -19.80 2.40 -10.09
C ASN A 301 -21.12 1.87 -10.69
N LEU A 302 -22.14 2.70 -10.68
CA LEU A 302 -23.46 2.36 -11.24
C LEU A 302 -23.43 2.27 -12.76
N LYS A 303 -22.54 3.02 -13.43
CA LYS A 303 -22.36 2.93 -14.88
C LYS A 303 -21.95 1.53 -15.29
N THR A 304 -20.92 0.96 -14.61
CA THR A 304 -20.48 -0.42 -14.87
C THR A 304 -21.55 -1.44 -14.45
N ALA A 305 -22.19 -1.26 -13.29
CA ALA A 305 -23.28 -2.12 -12.88
C ALA A 305 -24.40 -2.18 -13.92
N LYS A 306 -24.83 -1.03 -14.45
CA LYS A 306 -25.82 -0.93 -15.52
C LYS A 306 -25.38 -1.62 -16.80
N THR A 307 -24.13 -1.48 -17.21
CA THR A 307 -23.56 -2.19 -18.38
C THR A 307 -23.65 -3.71 -18.22
N LEU A 308 -23.49 -4.19 -17.00
CA LEU A 308 -23.58 -5.62 -16.65
C LEU A 308 -25.02 -6.11 -16.41
N GLY A 309 -26.03 -5.23 -16.54
CA GLY A 309 -27.42 -5.56 -16.25
C GLY A 309 -27.71 -5.76 -14.75
N LEU A 310 -26.87 -5.25 -13.87
CA LEU A 310 -27.01 -5.39 -12.42
C LEU A 310 -27.70 -4.17 -11.82
N THR A 311 -28.60 -4.43 -10.87
CA THR A 311 -29.20 -3.41 -10.03
C THR A 311 -28.52 -3.41 -8.67
N VAL A 312 -27.81 -2.34 -8.35
CA VAL A 312 -27.19 -2.16 -7.02
C VAL A 312 -28.28 -1.77 -6.01
N PRO A 313 -28.44 -2.48 -4.88
CA PRO A 313 -29.42 -2.15 -3.87
C PRO A 313 -29.28 -0.72 -3.34
N LEU A 314 -30.39 -0.02 -3.10
CA LEU A 314 -30.38 1.35 -2.58
C LEU A 314 -29.70 1.45 -1.21
N THR A 315 -29.81 0.44 -0.37
CA THR A 315 -29.11 0.35 0.93
C THR A 315 -27.60 0.36 0.77
N LEU A 316 -27.09 -0.33 -0.26
CA LEU A 316 -25.66 -0.35 -0.55
C LEU A 316 -25.19 1.00 -1.12
N GLN A 317 -25.98 1.60 -2.02
CA GLN A 317 -25.71 2.95 -2.55
C GLN A 317 -25.66 4.00 -1.44
N ALA A 318 -26.62 3.96 -0.50
CA ALA A 318 -26.69 4.89 0.63
C ALA A 318 -25.52 4.75 1.60
N SER A 319 -24.84 3.61 1.64
CA SER A 319 -23.66 3.36 2.46
C SER A 319 -22.35 3.76 1.78
N ALA A 320 -22.39 4.12 0.49
CA ALA A 320 -21.20 4.47 -0.28
C ALA A 320 -20.71 5.89 0.07
N ASP A 321 -19.37 6.03 0.11
CA ASP A 321 -18.73 7.36 0.20
C ASP A 321 -18.74 8.08 -1.15
N GLU A 322 -18.84 7.32 -2.24
CA GLU A 322 -18.88 7.85 -3.61
C GLU A 322 -19.67 6.91 -4.51
N VAL A 323 -20.58 7.48 -5.28
CA VAL A 323 -21.36 6.78 -6.31
C VAL A 323 -21.07 7.43 -7.66
N ILE A 324 -20.66 6.61 -8.65
CA ILE A 324 -20.34 7.03 -10.02
C ILE A 324 -21.51 6.65 -10.91
N GLU A 325 -22.16 7.66 -11.50
CA GLU A 325 -23.33 7.55 -12.39
C GLU A 325 -22.95 7.65 -13.87
#